data_37cf1e0035874fcbf9ec3569953023fb
#
_entry.id   37cf1e0035874fcbf9ec3569953023fb
#
_cell.length_a   1.000
_cell.length_b   1.000
_cell.length_c   1.000
_cell.angle_alpha   90.00
_cell.angle_beta   90.00
_cell.angle_gamma   90.00
#
_symmetry.space_group_name_H-M   'P 1'
#
loop_
_entity.id
_entity.type
_entity.pdbx_description
1 polymer ?
#
loop_
_entity_poly.entity_id
_entity_poly.type
_entity_poly.pdbx_seq_one_letter_code
_entity_poly.pdbx_strand_id
1 'polypeptide(L)'
;MCSGGDGTLDEVVTGIMEKESSVPIGYIPAGSTNDFANSLFMPKNMVEAASMIMEEKLYHCDIGKFNKKTFAYIAAFGLFTDVSYQTDQDLKNILGHVAYVLEGAKRLFAIKSYHMRVKTKELCVEDDFMFGMISNSRSVGGFKNLTGKNVDMNDGLFEVTLIAKPKNPLELQEILTAVLTQEDNTDLIHSFKSAHITIESEEEVPWTLDGEFGGNNRLVEIENRHEALNLYLRSTKKTNE
;
A
#
# COMPACT_ATOMS: atom_id res chain seq x y z
N MET A 1 -3.12 14.41 19.62
CA MET A 1 -3.44 12.99 19.84
C MET A 1 -4.55 12.61 18.88
N CYS A 2 -4.39 11.50 18.15
CA CYS A 2 -5.35 10.96 17.21
C CYS A 2 -5.80 9.57 17.73
N SER A 3 -7.11 9.31 17.75
CA SER A 3 -7.66 7.99 18.10
C SER A 3 -8.72 7.61 17.06
N GLY A 4 -8.51 6.50 16.38
CA GLY A 4 -9.41 6.04 15.30
C GLY A 4 -8.79 4.95 14.46
N GLY A 5 -9.39 4.64 13.32
CA GLY A 5 -8.87 3.74 12.31
C GLY A 5 -7.95 4.45 11.31
N ASP A 6 -7.57 3.72 10.24
CA ASP A 6 -6.67 4.23 9.20
C ASP A 6 -7.21 5.51 8.53
N GLY A 7 -8.52 5.60 8.25
CA GLY A 7 -9.13 6.80 7.67
C GLY A 7 -9.05 8.03 8.57
N THR A 8 -9.22 7.88 9.91
CA THR A 8 -9.04 9.01 10.85
C THR A 8 -7.59 9.45 10.90
N LEU A 9 -6.65 8.51 10.81
CA LEU A 9 -5.22 8.82 10.75
C LEU A 9 -4.89 9.57 9.46
N ASP A 10 -5.42 9.12 8.32
CA ASP A 10 -5.21 9.75 7.02
C ASP A 10 -5.64 11.22 7.01
N GLU A 11 -6.82 11.53 7.56
CA GLU A 11 -7.28 12.92 7.71
C GLU A 11 -6.32 13.78 8.54
N VAL A 12 -5.79 13.23 9.64
CA VAL A 12 -4.82 13.95 10.50
C VAL A 12 -3.49 14.13 9.78
N VAL A 13 -2.99 13.09 9.10
CA VAL A 13 -1.73 13.15 8.33
C VAL A 13 -1.86 14.17 7.20
N THR A 14 -2.95 14.13 6.44
CA THR A 14 -3.24 15.09 5.37
C THR A 14 -3.21 16.53 5.91
N GLY A 15 -3.89 16.79 7.03
CA GLY A 15 -3.88 18.12 7.65
C GLY A 15 -2.50 18.59 8.11
N ILE A 16 -1.66 17.69 8.62
CA ILE A 16 -0.27 17.99 9.00
C ILE A 16 0.57 18.32 7.76
N MET A 17 0.45 17.52 6.70
CA MET A 17 1.19 17.73 5.45
C MET A 17 0.79 19.03 4.74
N GLU A 18 -0.51 19.35 4.69
CA GLU A 18 -1.00 20.60 4.09
C GLU A 18 -0.53 21.85 4.83
N LYS A 19 -0.29 21.76 6.13
CA LYS A 19 0.20 22.87 6.97
C LYS A 19 1.72 22.88 7.12
N GLU A 20 2.41 21.92 6.50
CA GLU A 20 3.86 21.74 6.65
C GLU A 20 4.27 21.71 8.14
N SER A 21 3.45 21.07 8.96
CA SER A 21 3.62 21.06 10.42
C SER A 21 4.53 19.92 10.83
N SER A 22 5.48 20.20 11.72
CA SER A 22 6.35 19.19 12.34
C SER A 22 5.87 18.70 13.70
N VAL A 23 4.62 19.01 14.06
CA VAL A 23 4.06 18.61 15.37
C VAL A 23 3.94 17.10 15.46
N PRO A 24 4.52 16.45 16.47
CA PRO A 24 4.39 15.01 16.65
C PRO A 24 2.96 14.61 16.98
N ILE A 25 2.53 13.47 16.46
CA ILE A 25 1.25 12.88 16.79
C ILE A 25 1.40 11.64 17.67
N GLY A 26 0.52 11.52 18.66
CA GLY A 26 0.29 10.26 19.36
C GLY A 26 -0.91 9.58 18.72
N TYR A 27 -0.75 8.36 18.20
CA TYR A 27 -1.80 7.60 17.56
C TYR A 27 -2.25 6.43 18.43
N ILE A 28 -3.57 6.33 18.65
CA ILE A 28 -4.23 5.21 19.35
C ILE A 28 -5.10 4.49 18.33
N PRO A 29 -4.68 3.29 17.83
CA PRO A 29 -5.44 2.55 16.84
C PRO A 29 -6.73 2.00 17.44
N ALA A 30 -7.87 2.42 16.89
CA ALA A 30 -9.21 2.04 17.34
C ALA A 30 -10.13 1.59 16.17
N GLY A 31 -9.58 1.36 15.00
CA GLY A 31 -10.28 0.84 13.83
C GLY A 31 -10.28 -0.69 13.77
N SER A 32 -10.92 -1.24 12.73
CA SER A 32 -11.02 -2.69 12.53
C SER A 32 -9.72 -3.31 12.01
N THR A 33 -9.02 -2.65 11.09
CA THR A 33 -7.82 -3.17 10.41
C THR A 33 -6.54 -2.58 10.98
N ASN A 34 -6.44 -1.26 11.02
CA ASN A 34 -5.30 -0.49 11.54
C ASN A 34 -3.96 -0.90 10.87
N ASP A 35 -3.93 -0.93 9.54
CA ASP A 35 -2.79 -1.37 8.75
C ASP A 35 -1.52 -0.55 9.03
N PHE A 36 -1.66 0.76 9.16
CA PHE A 36 -0.56 1.65 9.50
C PHE A 36 0.03 1.31 10.88
N ALA A 37 -0.83 1.14 11.90
CA ALA A 37 -0.39 0.77 13.25
C ALA A 37 0.24 -0.63 13.30
N ASN A 38 -0.33 -1.60 12.56
CA ASN A 38 0.21 -2.95 12.46
C ASN A 38 1.62 -2.93 11.82
N SER A 39 1.84 -2.07 10.84
CA SER A 39 3.14 -1.92 10.16
C SER A 39 4.22 -1.37 11.08
N LEU A 40 3.84 -0.53 12.02
CA LEU A 40 4.71 0.05 13.05
C LEU A 40 4.76 -0.79 14.35
N PHE A 41 4.15 -1.98 14.37
CA PHE A 41 4.09 -2.85 15.55
C PHE A 41 3.50 -2.16 16.78
N MET A 42 2.56 -1.25 16.57
CA MET A 42 1.88 -0.56 17.67
C MET A 42 1.03 -1.53 18.49
N PRO A 43 0.91 -1.32 19.81
CA PRO A 43 0.05 -2.13 20.65
C PRO A 43 -1.41 -2.08 20.16
N LYS A 44 -2.08 -3.24 20.12
CA LYS A 44 -3.51 -3.32 19.82
C LYS A 44 -4.38 -2.86 21.00
N ASN A 45 -3.85 -2.92 22.22
CA ASN A 45 -4.51 -2.42 23.41
C ASN A 45 -4.38 -0.91 23.48
N MET A 46 -5.49 -0.19 23.55
CA MET A 46 -5.51 1.27 23.55
C MET A 46 -4.80 1.89 24.76
N VAL A 47 -4.84 1.23 25.94
CA VAL A 47 -4.15 1.70 27.14
C VAL A 47 -2.64 1.57 26.98
N GLU A 48 -2.18 0.48 26.39
CA GLU A 48 -0.75 0.27 26.10
C GLU A 48 -0.27 1.26 25.02
N ALA A 49 -1.09 1.52 23.98
CA ALA A 49 -0.79 2.53 22.97
C ALA A 49 -0.70 3.94 23.58
N ALA A 50 -1.64 4.30 24.47
CA ALA A 50 -1.59 5.56 25.19
C ALA A 50 -0.34 5.66 26.10
N SER A 51 0.02 4.58 26.79
CA SER A 51 1.22 4.54 27.63
C SER A 51 2.50 4.70 26.81
N MET A 52 2.54 4.12 25.60
CA MET A 52 3.65 4.28 24.66
C MET A 52 3.84 5.74 24.22
N ILE A 53 2.74 6.46 23.98
CA ILE A 53 2.78 7.89 23.62
C ILE A 53 3.40 8.70 24.75
N MET A 54 3.10 8.38 26.02
CA MET A 54 3.64 9.06 27.20
C MET A 54 5.15 8.84 27.42
N GLU A 55 5.77 7.90 26.69
CA GLU A 55 7.24 7.74 26.71
C GLU A 55 7.95 8.83 25.88
N GLU A 56 7.21 9.60 25.08
CA GLU A 56 7.68 10.73 24.25
C GLU A 56 8.88 10.39 23.34
N LYS A 57 8.98 9.11 22.90
CA LYS A 57 10.00 8.68 21.95
C LYS A 57 9.53 8.97 20.54
N LEU A 58 10.28 9.78 19.81
CA LEU A 58 9.98 10.13 18.43
C LEU A 58 10.43 9.04 17.47
N TYR A 59 9.56 8.78 16.50
CA TYR A 59 9.82 8.03 15.29
C TYR A 59 9.43 8.90 14.09
N HIS A 60 10.31 8.96 13.11
CA HIS A 60 10.08 9.68 11.87
C HIS A 60 9.60 8.69 10.83
N CYS A 61 8.48 8.98 10.19
CA CYS A 61 7.84 8.13 9.20
C CYS A 61 7.78 8.83 7.84
N ASP A 62 8.02 8.09 6.79
CA ASP A 62 7.86 8.55 5.43
C ASP A 62 6.38 8.69 5.07
N ILE A 63 6.06 9.67 4.25
CA ILE A 63 4.69 9.93 3.76
C ILE A 63 4.70 10.04 2.24
N GLY A 64 3.69 9.48 1.61
CA GLY A 64 3.51 9.55 0.17
C GLY A 64 2.85 10.84 -0.29
N LYS A 65 3.41 11.45 -1.34
CA LYS A 65 2.76 12.49 -2.12
C LYS A 65 2.35 11.90 -3.46
N PHE A 66 1.08 12.01 -3.78
CA PHE A 66 0.45 11.56 -5.01
C PHE A 66 -0.10 12.78 -5.75
N ASN A 67 0.59 13.29 -6.75
CA ASN A 67 0.28 14.57 -7.38
C ASN A 67 0.18 15.70 -6.33
N LYS A 68 -1.06 16.16 -6.05
CA LYS A 68 -1.36 17.18 -5.05
C LYS A 68 -1.93 16.62 -3.74
N LYS A 69 -2.14 15.30 -3.66
CA LYS A 69 -2.70 14.62 -2.50
C LYS A 69 -1.60 13.96 -1.67
N THR A 70 -1.95 13.56 -0.47
CA THR A 70 -1.09 12.79 0.44
C THR A 70 -1.69 11.40 0.62
N PHE A 71 -0.85 10.41 0.91
CA PHE A 71 -1.26 9.12 1.44
C PHE A 71 -0.26 8.65 2.51
N ALA A 72 -0.79 8.01 3.55
CA ALA A 72 0.03 7.58 4.69
C ALA A 72 0.75 6.25 4.43
N TYR A 73 0.09 5.31 3.75
CA TYR A 73 0.65 3.96 3.62
C TYR A 73 0.43 3.26 2.27
N ILE A 74 -0.57 3.66 1.46
CA ILE A 74 -0.82 3.00 0.18
C ILE A 74 -1.45 3.91 -0.88
N ALA A 75 -0.93 3.81 -2.11
CA ALA A 75 -1.61 4.23 -3.34
C ALA A 75 -1.74 3.02 -4.26
N ALA A 76 -2.94 2.74 -4.77
CA ALA A 76 -3.17 1.56 -5.61
C ALA A 76 -4.18 1.82 -6.72
N PHE A 77 -4.10 1.00 -7.80
CA PHE A 77 -5.06 0.99 -8.89
C PHE A 77 -5.38 -0.45 -9.34
N GLY A 78 -6.50 -0.61 -10.04
CA GLY A 78 -6.89 -1.86 -10.68
C GLY A 78 -7.64 -2.81 -9.75
N LEU A 79 -7.28 -4.08 -9.76
CA LEU A 79 -7.90 -5.11 -8.93
C LEU A 79 -7.88 -4.69 -7.45
N PHE A 80 -8.98 -4.89 -6.72
CA PHE A 80 -9.18 -4.52 -5.32
C PHE A 80 -9.42 -3.02 -5.02
N THR A 81 -9.34 -2.15 -6.02
CA THR A 81 -9.62 -0.72 -5.85
C THR A 81 -11.03 -0.33 -6.29
N ASP A 82 -11.76 -1.23 -6.93
CA ASP A 82 -13.14 -0.98 -7.33
C ASP A 82 -14.09 -1.16 -6.14
N VAL A 83 -14.93 -0.15 -5.90
CA VAL A 83 -15.89 -0.09 -4.76
C VAL A 83 -16.86 -1.28 -4.74
N SER A 84 -16.99 -2.02 -5.84
CA SER A 84 -17.81 -3.23 -5.95
C SER A 84 -17.25 -4.47 -5.22
N TYR A 85 -16.00 -4.45 -4.73
CA TYR A 85 -15.40 -5.54 -3.94
C TYR A 85 -15.41 -5.23 -2.43
N GLN A 86 -16.53 -4.76 -1.92
CA GLN A 86 -16.67 -4.24 -0.54
C GLN A 86 -16.63 -5.27 0.58
N THR A 87 -16.30 -6.54 0.34
CA THR A 87 -16.23 -7.51 1.43
C THR A 87 -14.86 -8.17 1.52
N ASP A 88 -14.24 -8.08 2.72
CA ASP A 88 -13.07 -8.87 3.15
C ASP A 88 -13.20 -10.38 2.83
N GLN A 89 -14.44 -10.85 2.68
CA GLN A 89 -14.78 -12.23 2.38
C GLN A 89 -14.46 -12.57 0.91
N ASP A 90 -14.68 -11.65 -0.02
CA ASP A 90 -14.42 -11.88 -1.45
C ASP A 90 -12.92 -11.92 -1.72
N LEU A 91 -12.14 -11.09 -1.06
CA LEU A 91 -10.68 -11.10 -1.11
C LEU A 91 -10.09 -12.39 -0.53
N LYS A 92 -10.58 -12.83 0.64
CA LYS A 92 -10.17 -14.10 1.28
C LYS A 92 -10.56 -15.31 0.45
N ASN A 93 -11.70 -15.26 -0.25
CA ASN A 93 -12.15 -16.32 -1.14
C ASN A 93 -11.31 -16.40 -2.43
N ILE A 94 -10.86 -15.27 -2.98
CA ILE A 94 -9.98 -15.24 -4.15
C ILE A 94 -8.58 -15.76 -3.80
N LEU A 95 -8.03 -15.38 -2.66
CA LEU A 95 -6.68 -15.77 -2.22
C LEU A 95 -6.66 -17.10 -1.41
N GLY A 96 -7.79 -17.52 -0.82
CA GLY A 96 -7.85 -18.65 0.09
C GLY A 96 -8.12 -20.02 -0.52
N HIS A 97 -8.58 -20.12 -1.78
CA HIS A 97 -8.94 -21.38 -2.41
C HIS A 97 -8.44 -21.50 -3.84
N VAL A 98 -7.18 -21.89 -4.01
CA VAL A 98 -6.58 -22.26 -5.31
C VAL A 98 -7.43 -23.29 -6.10
N ALA A 99 -8.26 -24.09 -5.41
CA ALA A 99 -9.13 -25.08 -6.04
C ALA A 99 -10.38 -24.48 -6.74
N TYR A 100 -10.84 -23.27 -6.37
CA TYR A 100 -11.93 -22.55 -7.04
C TYR A 100 -11.46 -21.62 -8.17
N VAL A 101 -10.18 -21.63 -8.46
CA VAL A 101 -9.53 -20.77 -9.45
C VAL A 101 -10.08 -20.95 -10.87
N LEU A 102 -10.56 -22.15 -11.26
CA LEU A 102 -11.08 -22.38 -12.61
C LEU A 102 -12.39 -21.63 -12.90
N GLU A 103 -13.24 -21.44 -11.91
CA GLU A 103 -14.46 -20.62 -12.07
C GLU A 103 -14.19 -19.13 -11.79
N GLY A 104 -13.30 -18.83 -10.85
CA GLY A 104 -12.77 -17.50 -10.60
C GLY A 104 -11.87 -16.98 -11.72
N ALA A 105 -11.14 -17.84 -12.42
CA ALA A 105 -10.28 -17.48 -13.55
C ALA A 105 -11.02 -16.67 -14.63
N LYS A 106 -12.24 -17.06 -15.00
CA LYS A 106 -13.05 -16.31 -15.99
C LYS A 106 -13.33 -14.87 -15.52
N ARG A 107 -13.52 -14.65 -14.22
CA ARG A 107 -13.72 -13.31 -13.65
C ARG A 107 -12.42 -12.51 -13.62
N LEU A 108 -11.29 -13.15 -13.34
CA LEU A 108 -9.98 -12.52 -13.35
C LEU A 108 -9.54 -12.07 -14.74
N PHE A 109 -9.89 -12.85 -15.81
CA PHE A 109 -9.66 -12.42 -17.20
C PHE A 109 -10.55 -11.24 -17.63
N ALA A 110 -11.68 -11.02 -16.96
CA ALA A 110 -12.57 -9.89 -17.20
C ALA A 110 -12.13 -8.60 -16.47
N ILE A 111 -11.09 -8.68 -15.65
CA ILE A 111 -10.54 -7.51 -14.95
C ILE A 111 -9.97 -6.54 -15.96
N LYS A 112 -10.33 -5.28 -15.80
CA LYS A 112 -9.79 -4.20 -16.60
C LYS A 112 -8.30 -4.08 -16.36
N SER A 113 -7.52 -3.99 -17.42
CA SER A 113 -6.12 -3.60 -17.40
C SER A 113 -5.95 -2.24 -18.03
N TYR A 114 -4.87 -1.58 -17.70
CA TYR A 114 -4.52 -0.27 -18.21
C TYR A 114 -3.14 -0.33 -18.82
N HIS A 115 -3.02 0.15 -20.06
CA HIS A 115 -1.71 0.31 -20.67
C HIS A 115 -0.99 1.47 -20.02
N MET A 116 0.15 1.17 -19.38
CA MET A 116 0.89 2.14 -18.58
C MET A 116 2.38 2.06 -18.82
N ARG A 117 3.00 3.23 -18.76
CA ARG A 117 4.45 3.38 -18.67
C ARG A 117 4.82 3.87 -17.26
N VAL A 118 5.55 3.04 -16.53
CA VAL A 118 6.04 3.32 -15.19
C VAL A 118 7.53 3.61 -15.22
N LYS A 119 7.92 4.79 -14.78
CA LYS A 119 9.30 5.29 -14.81
C LYS A 119 9.78 5.59 -13.40
N THR A 120 10.98 5.15 -13.10
CA THR A 120 11.78 5.58 -11.96
C THR A 120 13.13 6.11 -12.47
N LYS A 121 14.04 6.43 -11.57
CA LYS A 121 15.41 6.79 -11.92
C LYS A 121 16.18 5.63 -12.59
N GLU A 122 15.93 4.41 -12.14
CA GLU A 122 16.68 3.20 -12.55
C GLU A 122 15.92 2.31 -13.53
N LEU A 123 14.58 2.43 -13.60
CA LEU A 123 13.72 1.49 -14.32
C LEU A 123 12.69 2.22 -15.16
N CYS A 124 12.42 1.67 -16.35
CA CYS A 124 11.25 2.03 -17.16
C CYS A 124 10.57 0.73 -17.63
N VAL A 125 9.33 0.54 -17.21
CA VAL A 125 8.50 -0.62 -17.60
C VAL A 125 7.26 -0.11 -18.30
N GLU A 126 6.85 -0.79 -19.38
CA GLU A 126 5.65 -0.48 -20.14
C GLU A 126 4.92 -1.77 -20.46
N ASP A 127 3.70 -1.90 -19.96
CA ASP A 127 2.84 -3.09 -20.18
C ASP A 127 1.37 -2.76 -19.85
N ASP A 128 0.52 -3.76 -20.06
CA ASP A 128 -0.89 -3.77 -19.62
C ASP A 128 -0.97 -4.28 -18.18
N PHE A 129 -1.15 -3.38 -17.22
CA PHE A 129 -1.24 -3.75 -15.80
C PHE A 129 -2.69 -3.88 -15.35
N MET A 130 -3.01 -4.97 -14.67
CA MET A 130 -4.31 -5.19 -14.05
C MET A 130 -4.35 -4.74 -12.57
N PHE A 131 -3.19 -4.57 -11.96
CA PHE A 131 -3.03 -4.12 -10.59
C PHE A 131 -1.69 -3.40 -10.41
N GLY A 132 -1.70 -2.36 -9.61
CA GLY A 132 -0.49 -1.71 -9.13
C GLY A 132 -0.67 -1.16 -7.73
N MET A 133 0.37 -1.29 -6.93
CA MET A 133 0.42 -0.85 -5.55
C MET A 133 1.76 -0.20 -5.27
N ILE A 134 1.71 0.99 -4.71
CA ILE A 134 2.85 1.72 -4.18
C ILE A 134 2.59 1.89 -2.68
N SER A 135 3.41 1.29 -1.85
CA SER A 135 3.16 1.23 -0.42
C SER A 135 4.36 1.62 0.42
N ASN A 136 4.05 2.17 1.58
CA ASN A 136 4.95 2.36 2.71
C ASN A 136 4.35 1.61 3.91
N SER A 137 4.12 0.30 3.76
CA SER A 137 3.39 -0.49 4.75
C SER A 137 3.75 -1.97 4.67
N ARG A 138 3.79 -2.62 5.82
CA ARG A 138 3.99 -4.09 5.93
C ARG A 138 2.68 -4.87 5.82
N SER A 139 1.54 -4.16 5.85
CA SER A 139 0.21 -4.73 5.82
C SER A 139 -0.72 -3.82 5.03
N VAL A 140 -1.52 -4.38 4.16
CA VAL A 140 -2.55 -3.68 3.39
C VAL A 140 -3.82 -4.53 3.35
N GLY A 141 -4.96 -3.96 3.75
CA GLY A 141 -6.22 -4.69 3.85
C GLY A 141 -6.17 -5.89 4.79
N GLY A 142 -5.28 -5.87 5.80
CA GLY A 142 -5.01 -6.99 6.70
C GLY A 142 -4.07 -8.07 6.11
N PHE A 143 -3.61 -7.92 4.86
CA PHE A 143 -2.68 -8.86 4.22
C PHE A 143 -1.23 -8.39 4.41
N LYS A 144 -0.40 -9.27 4.99
CA LYS A 144 1.01 -8.97 5.30
C LYS A 144 1.99 -9.30 4.16
N ASN A 145 1.54 -9.98 3.12
CA ASN A 145 2.42 -10.60 2.13
C ASN A 145 2.39 -9.93 0.76
N LEU A 146 1.53 -8.91 0.57
CA LEU A 146 1.39 -8.21 -0.71
C LEU A 146 2.36 -7.03 -0.88
N THR A 147 2.93 -6.54 0.20
CA THR A 147 3.72 -5.29 0.22
C THR A 147 5.22 -5.48 0.04
N GLY A 148 5.66 -6.70 -0.27
CA GLY A 148 7.09 -7.01 -0.43
C GLY A 148 7.80 -7.40 0.87
N LYS A 149 9.07 -7.78 0.73
CA LYS A 149 9.94 -8.18 1.84
C LYS A 149 10.72 -6.96 2.35
N ASN A 150 11.01 -6.94 3.65
CA ASN A 150 11.86 -5.91 4.27
C ASN A 150 11.37 -4.47 4.11
N VAL A 151 10.06 -4.26 4.31
CA VAL A 151 9.47 -2.92 4.34
C VAL A 151 10.04 -2.14 5.52
N ASP A 152 10.56 -0.94 5.26
CA ASP A 152 10.97 0.02 6.27
C ASP A 152 10.26 1.35 6.01
N MET A 153 9.53 1.84 7.00
CA MET A 153 8.66 3.01 6.83
C MET A 153 9.40 4.33 6.99
N ASN A 154 10.73 4.31 7.02
CA ASN A 154 11.58 5.50 7.08
C ASN A 154 12.93 5.34 6.35
N ASP A 155 12.95 4.52 5.29
CA ASP A 155 14.14 4.36 4.45
C ASP A 155 14.15 5.30 3.21
N GLY A 156 13.13 6.15 3.08
CA GLY A 156 12.97 7.07 1.95
C GLY A 156 12.46 6.40 0.67
N LEU A 157 12.01 5.15 0.74
CA LEU A 157 11.59 4.37 -0.43
C LEU A 157 10.18 3.82 -0.24
N PHE A 158 9.49 3.62 -1.35
CA PHE A 158 8.26 2.84 -1.41
C PHE A 158 8.55 1.46 -1.98
N GLU A 159 7.80 0.47 -1.51
CA GLU A 159 7.64 -0.80 -2.19
C GLU A 159 6.64 -0.63 -3.33
N VAL A 160 7.04 -1.02 -4.54
CA VAL A 160 6.19 -1.01 -5.73
C VAL A 160 5.96 -2.43 -6.18
N THR A 161 4.70 -2.77 -6.37
CA THR A 161 4.29 -4.05 -6.97
C THR A 161 3.34 -3.76 -8.13
N LEU A 162 3.70 -4.23 -9.32
CA LEU A 162 2.89 -4.13 -10.52
C LEU A 162 2.61 -5.53 -11.04
N ILE A 163 1.37 -5.83 -11.37
CA ILE A 163 0.95 -7.14 -11.90
C ILE A 163 0.42 -6.93 -13.31
N ALA A 164 1.11 -7.52 -14.28
CA ALA A 164 0.70 -7.51 -15.67
C ALA A 164 -0.57 -8.35 -15.90
N LYS A 165 -1.32 -8.04 -16.95
CA LYS A 165 -2.49 -8.79 -17.34
C LYS A 165 -2.10 -10.16 -17.86
N PRO A 166 -2.58 -11.28 -17.26
CA PRO A 166 -2.32 -12.60 -17.78
C PRO A 166 -3.02 -12.79 -19.13
N LYS A 167 -2.32 -13.37 -20.09
CA LYS A 167 -2.83 -13.65 -21.45
C LYS A 167 -3.52 -15.02 -21.56
N ASN A 168 -3.24 -15.90 -20.61
CA ASN A 168 -3.75 -17.27 -20.60
C ASN A 168 -3.85 -17.82 -19.16
N PRO A 169 -4.54 -18.97 -18.93
CA PRO A 169 -4.69 -19.55 -17.60
C PRO A 169 -3.40 -19.97 -16.91
N LEU A 170 -2.33 -20.29 -17.66
CA LEU A 170 -1.05 -20.68 -17.08
C LEU A 170 -0.35 -19.47 -16.46
N GLU A 171 -0.35 -18.33 -17.16
CA GLU A 171 0.18 -17.07 -16.62
C GLU A 171 -0.58 -16.63 -15.37
N LEU A 172 -1.91 -16.80 -15.34
CA LEU A 172 -2.70 -16.54 -14.15
C LEU A 172 -2.29 -17.43 -12.98
N GLN A 173 -2.06 -18.73 -13.25
CA GLN A 173 -1.57 -19.66 -12.22
C GLN A 173 -0.19 -19.26 -11.72
N GLU A 174 0.68 -18.80 -12.60
CA GLU A 174 2.02 -18.28 -12.25
C GLU A 174 1.91 -17.07 -11.31
N ILE A 175 1.09 -16.06 -11.66
CA ILE A 175 0.84 -14.90 -10.80
C ILE A 175 0.35 -15.32 -9.42
N LEU A 176 -0.66 -16.21 -9.36
CA LEU A 176 -1.21 -16.67 -8.07
C LEU A 176 -0.17 -17.43 -7.25
N THR A 177 0.65 -18.24 -7.88
CA THR A 177 1.72 -18.98 -7.21
C THR A 177 2.77 -18.01 -6.67
N ALA A 178 3.24 -17.07 -7.49
CA ALA A 178 4.23 -16.08 -7.09
C ALA A 178 3.75 -15.22 -5.91
N VAL A 179 2.49 -14.77 -5.93
CA VAL A 179 1.89 -14.03 -4.81
C VAL A 179 1.83 -14.88 -3.53
N LEU A 180 1.50 -16.17 -3.63
CA LEU A 180 1.43 -17.07 -2.48
C LEU A 180 2.81 -17.45 -1.92
N THR A 181 3.80 -17.63 -2.81
CA THR A 181 5.17 -17.98 -2.43
C THR A 181 6.05 -16.76 -2.13
N GLN A 182 5.50 -15.55 -2.32
CA GLN A 182 6.23 -14.30 -2.17
C GLN A 182 7.47 -14.22 -3.10
N GLU A 183 7.31 -14.69 -4.32
CA GLU A 183 8.31 -14.47 -5.37
C GLU A 183 8.18 -13.03 -5.87
N ASP A 184 9.27 -12.28 -5.73
CA ASP A 184 9.22 -10.83 -5.88
C ASP A 184 9.30 -10.37 -7.35
N ASN A 185 9.83 -11.21 -8.25
CA ASN A 185 9.98 -10.88 -9.67
C ASN A 185 9.75 -12.08 -10.56
N THR A 186 8.78 -11.95 -11.44
CA THR A 186 8.54 -12.82 -12.60
C THR A 186 8.38 -11.95 -13.83
N ASP A 187 8.17 -12.54 -14.99
CA ASP A 187 7.83 -11.76 -16.21
C ASP A 187 6.48 -11.02 -16.09
N LEU A 188 5.63 -11.41 -15.11
CA LEU A 188 4.28 -10.89 -14.92
C LEU A 188 4.15 -10.04 -13.64
N ILE A 189 5.11 -10.08 -12.74
CA ILE A 189 5.13 -9.30 -11.50
C ILE A 189 6.45 -8.53 -11.42
N HIS A 190 6.33 -7.21 -11.39
CA HIS A 190 7.46 -6.32 -11.19
C HIS A 190 7.43 -5.78 -9.77
N SER A 191 8.43 -6.13 -8.97
CA SER A 191 8.60 -5.64 -7.60
C SER A 191 9.94 -4.90 -7.46
N PHE A 192 9.88 -3.65 -7.01
CA PHE A 192 11.07 -2.82 -6.82
C PHE A 192 10.83 -1.75 -5.75
N LYS A 193 11.89 -1.06 -5.33
CA LYS A 193 11.78 0.10 -4.44
C LYS A 193 12.13 1.38 -5.19
N SER A 194 11.42 2.47 -4.88
CA SER A 194 11.73 3.79 -5.44
C SER A 194 11.21 4.91 -4.56
N ALA A 195 11.96 6.02 -4.50
CA ALA A 195 11.52 7.25 -3.86
C ALA A 195 10.67 8.13 -4.79
N HIS A 196 10.78 7.92 -6.11
CA HIS A 196 10.13 8.75 -7.11
C HIS A 196 9.63 7.90 -8.27
N ILE A 197 8.35 8.02 -8.59
CA ILE A 197 7.70 7.18 -9.59
C ILE A 197 6.80 8.07 -10.44
N THR A 198 6.95 7.99 -11.75
CA THR A 198 6.02 8.60 -12.72
C THR A 198 5.28 7.51 -13.45
N ILE A 199 3.96 7.61 -13.50
CA ILE A 199 3.08 6.65 -14.18
C ILE A 199 2.26 7.41 -15.21
N GLU A 200 2.44 7.03 -16.48
CA GLU A 200 1.69 7.57 -17.63
C GLU A 200 0.75 6.48 -18.14
N SER A 201 -0.51 6.82 -18.40
CA SER A 201 -1.52 5.93 -19.00
C SER A 201 -2.22 6.58 -20.16
N GLU A 202 -2.64 5.78 -21.16
CA GLU A 202 -3.41 6.27 -22.31
C GLU A 202 -4.83 6.71 -21.91
N GLU A 203 -5.40 6.12 -20.87
CA GLU A 203 -6.74 6.42 -20.34
C GLU A 203 -6.70 6.87 -18.88
N GLU A 204 -7.81 7.41 -18.41
CA GLU A 204 -7.97 7.75 -17.00
C GLU A 204 -8.07 6.47 -16.15
N VAL A 205 -7.22 6.37 -15.14
CA VAL A 205 -7.15 5.26 -14.20
C VAL A 205 -7.69 5.70 -12.86
N PRO A 206 -8.69 5.00 -12.30
CA PRO A 206 -9.14 5.24 -10.94
C PRO A 206 -8.08 4.75 -9.94
N TRP A 207 -7.73 5.61 -9.01
CA TRP A 207 -6.79 5.33 -7.92
C TRP A 207 -7.48 5.32 -6.57
N THR A 208 -6.96 4.55 -5.66
CA THR A 208 -7.28 4.65 -4.22
C THR A 208 -6.03 5.07 -3.45
N LEU A 209 -6.23 5.92 -2.46
CA LEU A 209 -5.21 6.36 -1.51
C LEU A 209 -5.73 6.02 -0.12
N ASP A 210 -5.00 5.20 0.63
CA ASP A 210 -5.36 4.74 1.99
C ASP A 210 -6.80 4.18 2.11
N GLY A 211 -7.30 3.56 1.01
CA GLY A 211 -8.64 3.00 0.93
C GLY A 211 -9.73 3.97 0.44
N GLU A 212 -9.41 5.25 0.26
CA GLU A 212 -10.33 6.27 -0.24
C GLU A 212 -10.09 6.57 -1.73
N PHE A 213 -11.10 7.15 -2.42
CA PHE A 213 -10.98 7.48 -3.84
C PHE A 213 -9.95 8.58 -4.09
N GLY A 214 -8.84 8.21 -4.73
CA GLY A 214 -7.72 9.07 -5.08
C GLY A 214 -7.94 9.97 -6.30
N GLY A 215 -8.96 9.67 -7.11
CA GLY A 215 -9.26 10.35 -8.37
C GLY A 215 -8.93 9.52 -9.60
N ASN A 216 -9.37 10.00 -10.77
CA ASN A 216 -9.02 9.45 -12.08
C ASN A 216 -7.85 10.24 -12.67
N ASN A 217 -6.76 9.57 -13.03
CA ASN A 217 -5.56 10.23 -13.51
C ASN A 217 -4.95 9.48 -14.70
N ARG A 218 -4.43 10.23 -15.69
CA ARG A 218 -3.61 9.71 -16.79
C ARG A 218 -2.13 9.84 -16.50
N LEU A 219 -1.77 10.85 -15.73
CA LEU A 219 -0.41 11.11 -15.28
C LEU A 219 -0.40 11.18 -13.77
N VAL A 220 0.45 10.37 -13.17
CA VAL A 220 0.64 10.31 -11.72
C VAL A 220 2.12 10.49 -11.41
N GLU A 221 2.41 11.41 -10.53
CA GLU A 221 3.72 11.59 -9.91
C GLU A 221 3.63 11.23 -8.44
N ILE A 222 4.43 10.26 -8.02
CA ILE A 222 4.51 9.80 -6.63
C ILE A 222 5.90 10.12 -6.11
N GLU A 223 5.96 10.77 -4.96
CA GLU A 223 7.19 11.17 -4.28
C GLU A 223 7.16 10.71 -2.81
N ASN A 224 8.22 10.06 -2.37
CA ASN A 224 8.43 9.78 -0.95
C ASN A 224 8.90 11.06 -0.25
N ARG A 225 8.13 11.50 0.72
CA ARG A 225 8.47 12.58 1.63
C ARG A 225 9.13 11.96 2.86
N HIS A 226 10.46 11.79 2.73
CA HIS A 226 11.28 11.11 3.73
C HIS A 226 11.17 11.77 5.09
N GLU A 227 10.89 10.96 6.12
CA GLU A 227 10.78 11.38 7.52
C GLU A 227 9.79 12.54 7.77
N ALA A 228 8.76 12.68 6.93
CA ALA A 228 7.87 13.84 6.96
C ALA A 228 6.86 13.84 8.11
N LEU A 229 6.57 12.70 8.72
CA LEU A 229 5.62 12.57 9.82
C LEU A 229 6.34 12.18 11.12
N ASN A 230 6.12 12.97 12.16
CA ASN A 230 6.60 12.69 13.51
C ASN A 230 5.56 11.95 14.33
N LEU A 231 5.91 10.77 14.85
CA LEU A 231 5.07 9.92 15.70
C LEU A 231 5.71 9.68 17.05
N TYR A 232 4.92 9.63 18.11
CA TYR A 232 5.35 9.04 19.37
C TYR A 232 5.22 7.53 19.30
N LEU A 233 6.35 6.82 19.20
CA LEU A 233 6.41 5.38 19.05
C LEU A 233 7.58 4.81 19.84
N ARG A 234 7.36 3.72 20.57
CA ARG A 234 8.45 2.99 21.21
C ARG A 234 9.39 2.44 20.14
N SER A 235 10.68 2.77 20.21
CA SER A 235 11.69 2.25 19.27
C SER A 235 11.65 0.72 19.26
N THR A 236 11.16 0.15 18.15
CA THR A 236 11.24 -1.28 17.89
C THR A 236 12.63 -1.62 17.34
N LYS A 237 13.70 -1.41 18.11
CA LYS A 237 14.94 -2.13 17.82
C LYS A 237 14.61 -3.61 17.98
N LYS A 238 14.62 -4.38 16.89
CA LYS A 238 14.65 -5.85 16.95
C LYS A 238 15.76 -6.22 17.95
N THR A 239 15.39 -6.76 19.10
CA THR A 239 16.26 -7.66 19.84
C THR A 239 16.41 -8.87 18.94
N ASN A 240 17.56 -8.97 18.24
CA ASN A 240 17.99 -10.22 17.62
C ASN A 240 18.19 -11.20 18.78
N GLU A 241 17.24 -12.09 19.02
CA GLU A 241 17.40 -13.37 19.69
C GLU A 241 17.11 -14.47 18.69
#